data_d534ed6628f9684eeab53584f405a642
#
_entry.id   d534ed6628f9684eeab53584f405a642
#
_cell.length_a   1.000
_cell.length_b   1.000
_cell.length_c   1.000
_cell.angle_alpha   90.00
_cell.angle_beta   90.00
_cell.angle_gamma   90.00
#
_symmetry.space_group_name_H-M   'P 1'
#
loop_
_entity.id
_entity.type
_entity.pdbx_description
1 polymer ?
#
loop_
_entity_poly.entity_id
_entity_poly.type
_entity_poly.pdbx_seq_one_letter_code
_entity_poly.pdbx_strand_id
1 'polypeptide(L)'
;MLIALLVILGLIVLFALWAVGVYNGLIKKRNLVQEAWRQIDVELKRRHDLIGNLVETVKGYAAHERGTLEDVMKARSAAMAGGQTPGQQAQSEGMLSAALGRLIAVAEAYPDLKANQNFAALQNELTSTEDRIASARRYYNANVRELNTKVETVPSNFVAGMFNIKREEYFEVEGAERDPVKVDFGQSNYNIPPPAGYNAPQDTAPAQIPTPPPPGQLPPSQG
;
A
#
# COMPACT_ATOMS: atom_id res chain seq x y z
N MET A 1 -27.79 -44.66 29.77
CA MET A 1 -28.62 -43.64 29.13
C MET A 1 -28.42 -42.27 29.75
N LEU A 2 -28.65 -42.06 31.07
CA LEU A 2 -28.50 -40.76 31.74
C LEU A 2 -27.06 -40.16 31.61
N ILE A 3 -26.03 -40.96 31.85
CA ILE A 3 -24.61 -40.50 31.74
C ILE A 3 -24.29 -40.03 30.31
N ALA A 4 -24.74 -40.78 29.29
CA ALA A 4 -24.55 -40.39 27.89
C ALA A 4 -25.22 -39.04 27.57
N LEU A 5 -26.42 -38.81 28.10
CA LEU A 5 -27.17 -37.57 27.92
C LEU A 5 -26.47 -36.40 28.62
N LEU A 6 -25.93 -36.62 29.82
CA LEU A 6 -25.17 -35.58 30.55
C LEU A 6 -23.86 -35.25 29.83
N VAL A 7 -23.17 -36.25 29.25
CA VAL A 7 -21.94 -36.03 28.45
C VAL A 7 -22.26 -35.21 27.19
N ILE A 8 -23.31 -35.54 26.47
CA ILE A 8 -23.75 -34.82 25.28
C ILE A 8 -24.11 -33.37 25.63
N LEU A 9 -24.86 -33.18 26.71
CA LEU A 9 -25.23 -31.84 27.19
C LEU A 9 -23.96 -31.00 27.55
N GLY A 10 -23.00 -31.64 28.25
CA GLY A 10 -21.72 -31.00 28.58
C GLY A 10 -20.93 -30.57 27.34
N LEU A 11 -20.86 -31.40 26.30
CA LEU A 11 -20.21 -31.08 25.02
C LEU A 11 -20.90 -29.94 24.29
N ILE A 12 -22.24 -29.91 24.30
CA ILE A 12 -23.01 -28.80 23.69
C ILE A 12 -22.70 -27.47 24.41
N VAL A 13 -22.68 -27.47 25.75
CA VAL A 13 -22.35 -26.28 26.53
C VAL A 13 -20.92 -25.79 26.25
N LEU A 14 -19.96 -26.70 26.21
CA LEU A 14 -18.55 -26.36 25.88
C LEU A 14 -18.43 -25.77 24.48
N PHE A 15 -19.11 -26.37 23.51
CA PHE A 15 -19.15 -25.85 22.13
C PHE A 15 -19.80 -24.46 22.08
N ALA A 16 -20.90 -24.23 22.79
CA ALA A 16 -21.55 -22.92 22.84
C ALA A 16 -20.64 -21.84 23.46
N LEU A 17 -19.97 -22.15 24.57
CA LEU A 17 -19.01 -21.23 25.20
C LEU A 17 -17.83 -20.90 24.27
N TRP A 18 -17.29 -21.91 23.57
CA TRP A 18 -16.25 -21.71 22.58
C TRP A 18 -16.75 -20.82 21.44
N ALA A 19 -17.94 -21.07 20.87
CA ALA A 19 -18.51 -20.28 19.78
C ALA A 19 -18.71 -18.80 20.18
N VAL A 20 -19.19 -18.54 21.41
CA VAL A 20 -19.29 -17.18 21.97
C VAL A 20 -17.92 -16.51 22.05
N GLY A 21 -16.90 -17.21 22.50
CA GLY A 21 -15.53 -16.69 22.55
C GLY A 21 -14.98 -16.30 21.17
N VAL A 22 -15.21 -17.16 20.16
CA VAL A 22 -14.83 -16.89 18.76
C VAL A 22 -15.59 -15.69 18.21
N TYR A 23 -16.90 -15.65 18.42
CA TYR A 23 -17.76 -14.54 18.00
C TYR A 23 -17.27 -13.19 18.57
N ASN A 24 -17.06 -13.13 19.88
CA ASN A 24 -16.57 -11.91 20.54
C ASN A 24 -15.21 -11.49 19.98
N GLY A 25 -14.33 -12.45 19.67
CA GLY A 25 -13.04 -12.20 19.03
C GLY A 25 -13.18 -11.62 17.62
N LEU A 26 -14.12 -12.10 16.81
CA LEU A 26 -14.42 -11.58 15.48
C LEU A 26 -14.99 -10.16 15.54
N ILE A 27 -15.93 -9.90 16.43
CA ILE A 27 -16.51 -8.56 16.63
C ILE A 27 -15.45 -7.55 17.06
N LYS A 28 -14.56 -7.95 17.98
CA LYS A 28 -13.44 -7.08 18.39
C LYS A 28 -12.56 -6.70 17.21
N LYS A 29 -12.20 -7.67 16.35
CA LYS A 29 -11.39 -7.40 15.16
C LYS A 29 -12.11 -6.52 14.15
N ARG A 30 -13.40 -6.74 13.91
CA ARG A 30 -14.21 -5.88 13.04
C ARG A 30 -14.25 -4.44 13.56
N ASN A 31 -14.42 -4.24 14.86
CA ASN A 31 -14.41 -2.91 15.43
C ASN A 31 -13.04 -2.21 15.29
N LEU A 32 -11.93 -2.95 15.42
CA LEU A 32 -10.59 -2.41 15.17
C LEU A 32 -10.40 -1.98 13.70
N VAL A 33 -10.92 -2.75 12.74
CA VAL A 33 -10.91 -2.35 11.32
C VAL A 33 -11.69 -1.05 11.12
N GLN A 34 -12.89 -0.94 11.69
CA GLN A 34 -13.70 0.27 11.60
C GLN A 34 -13.04 1.48 12.26
N GLU A 35 -12.37 1.30 13.39
CA GLU A 35 -11.62 2.36 14.05
C GLU A 35 -10.43 2.81 13.21
N ALA A 36 -9.66 1.87 12.67
CA ALA A 36 -8.55 2.16 11.78
C ALA A 36 -9.00 2.90 10.51
N TRP A 37 -10.17 2.55 9.97
CA TRP A 37 -10.78 3.27 8.85
C TRP A 37 -11.08 4.72 9.18
N ARG A 38 -11.67 4.98 10.35
CA ARG A 38 -11.95 6.37 10.80
C ARG A 38 -10.68 7.20 10.95
N GLN A 39 -9.56 6.58 11.34
CA GLN A 39 -8.26 7.29 11.39
C GLN A 39 -7.79 7.70 9.99
N ILE A 40 -7.95 6.82 9.00
CA ILE A 40 -7.66 7.17 7.59
C ILE A 40 -8.55 8.33 7.15
N ASP A 41 -9.85 8.27 7.40
CA ASP A 41 -10.82 9.28 6.98
C ASP A 41 -10.48 10.68 7.54
N VAL A 42 -10.02 10.76 8.78
CA VAL A 42 -9.57 12.02 9.40
C VAL A 42 -8.37 12.61 8.66
N GLU A 43 -7.37 11.79 8.33
CA GLU A 43 -6.17 12.27 7.62
C GLU A 43 -6.47 12.60 6.14
N LEU A 44 -7.35 11.85 5.48
CA LEU A 44 -7.82 12.17 4.13
C LEU A 44 -8.57 13.50 4.10
N LYS A 45 -9.45 13.75 5.04
CA LYS A 45 -10.15 15.04 5.16
C LYS A 45 -9.16 16.19 5.32
N ARG A 46 -8.17 16.04 6.21
CA ARG A 46 -7.10 17.03 6.39
C ARG A 46 -6.35 17.29 5.08
N ARG A 47 -5.99 16.24 4.35
CA ARG A 47 -5.35 16.34 3.04
C ARG A 47 -6.19 17.13 2.04
N HIS A 48 -7.49 16.83 1.96
CA HIS A 48 -8.40 17.52 1.07
C HIS A 48 -8.51 19.02 1.40
N ASP A 49 -8.52 19.38 2.69
CA ASP A 49 -8.57 20.78 3.13
C ASP A 49 -7.27 21.51 2.78
N LEU A 50 -6.11 20.88 2.98
CA LEU A 50 -4.80 21.43 2.61
C LEU A 50 -4.68 21.63 1.10
N ILE A 51 -5.15 20.68 0.29
CA ILE A 51 -5.15 20.80 -1.17
C ILE A 51 -6.02 21.96 -1.62
N GLY A 52 -7.19 22.19 -1.01
CA GLY A 52 -8.02 23.36 -1.29
C GLY A 52 -7.26 24.66 -1.07
N ASN A 53 -6.59 24.79 0.06
CA ASN A 53 -5.78 25.97 0.40
C ASN A 53 -4.58 26.14 -0.54
N LEU A 54 -3.95 25.03 -0.94
CA LEU A 54 -2.84 25.04 -1.90
C LEU A 54 -3.30 25.56 -3.27
N VAL A 55 -4.43 25.06 -3.78
CA VAL A 55 -5.03 25.49 -5.05
C VAL A 55 -5.31 27.00 -5.04
N GLU A 56 -5.91 27.52 -3.98
CA GLU A 56 -6.16 28.96 -3.87
C GLU A 56 -4.86 29.77 -3.81
N THR A 57 -3.82 29.28 -3.14
CA THR A 57 -2.52 29.93 -3.11
C THR A 57 -1.89 29.96 -4.51
N VAL A 58 -1.88 28.83 -5.23
CA VAL A 58 -1.31 28.73 -6.58
C VAL A 58 -2.06 29.62 -7.57
N LYS A 59 -3.38 29.67 -7.48
CA LYS A 59 -4.24 30.49 -8.34
C LYS A 59 -3.88 31.97 -8.32
N GLY A 60 -3.39 32.47 -7.19
CA GLY A 60 -2.92 33.86 -7.06
C GLY A 60 -1.69 34.18 -7.91
N TYR A 61 -0.87 33.20 -8.24
CA TYR A 61 0.39 33.35 -8.97
C TYR A 61 0.34 32.78 -10.39
N ALA A 62 -0.41 31.70 -10.59
CA ALA A 62 -0.48 30.93 -11.83
C ALA A 62 -1.91 30.90 -12.41
N ALA A 63 -2.55 32.06 -12.51
CA ALA A 63 -3.94 32.18 -13.01
C ALA A 63 -4.15 31.67 -14.45
N HIS A 64 -3.08 31.54 -15.24
CA HIS A 64 -3.12 31.01 -16.60
C HIS A 64 -3.20 29.47 -16.66
N GLU A 65 -2.85 28.78 -15.57
CA GLU A 65 -2.81 27.31 -15.45
C GLU A 65 -4.18 26.72 -15.06
N ARG A 66 -5.25 27.26 -15.66
CA ARG A 66 -6.64 26.90 -15.31
C ARG A 66 -6.89 25.40 -15.42
N GLY A 67 -6.39 24.74 -16.46
CA GLY A 67 -6.62 23.31 -16.69
C GLY A 67 -6.07 22.45 -15.56
N THR A 68 -4.84 22.71 -15.11
CA THR A 68 -4.22 21.97 -14.00
C THR A 68 -4.95 22.19 -12.68
N LEU A 69 -5.38 23.44 -12.41
CA LEU A 69 -6.15 23.77 -11.20
C LEU A 69 -7.52 23.09 -11.21
N GLU A 70 -8.22 23.09 -12.36
CA GLU A 70 -9.51 22.40 -12.53
C GLU A 70 -9.37 20.88 -12.36
N ASP A 71 -8.32 20.27 -12.90
CA ASP A 71 -8.04 18.84 -12.76
C ASP A 71 -7.86 18.44 -11.28
N VAL A 72 -7.12 19.23 -10.51
CA VAL A 72 -6.93 18.99 -9.07
C VAL A 72 -8.26 19.10 -8.33
N MET A 73 -9.05 20.15 -8.61
CA MET A 73 -10.34 20.35 -7.95
C MET A 73 -11.35 19.25 -8.30
N LYS A 74 -11.34 18.78 -9.55
CA LYS A 74 -12.17 17.64 -10.01
C LYS A 74 -11.77 16.35 -9.31
N ALA A 75 -10.46 16.04 -9.26
CA ALA A 75 -9.95 14.86 -8.56
C ALA A 75 -10.25 14.91 -7.06
N ARG A 76 -10.07 16.09 -6.41
CA ARG A 76 -10.45 16.33 -5.01
C ARG A 76 -11.93 16.06 -4.78
N SER A 77 -12.80 16.58 -5.64
CA SER A 77 -14.24 16.36 -5.52
C SER A 77 -14.62 14.89 -5.65
N ALA A 78 -13.97 14.15 -6.54
CA ALA A 78 -14.14 12.70 -6.68
C ALA A 78 -13.68 11.94 -5.44
N ALA A 79 -12.53 12.31 -4.85
CA ALA A 79 -12.01 11.71 -3.64
C ALA A 79 -12.87 12.00 -2.39
N MET A 80 -13.56 13.13 -2.37
CA MET A 80 -14.49 13.51 -1.30
C MET A 80 -15.89 12.89 -1.44
N ALA A 81 -16.18 12.16 -2.53
CA ALA A 81 -17.47 11.55 -2.74
C ALA A 81 -17.76 10.49 -1.65
N GLY A 82 -18.88 10.62 -0.96
CA GLY A 82 -19.28 9.67 0.08
C GLY A 82 -19.70 8.31 -0.48
N GLY A 83 -19.65 7.29 0.38
CA GLY A 83 -20.14 5.95 0.05
C GLY A 83 -19.19 5.08 -0.79
N GLN A 84 -17.95 5.49 -0.96
CA GLN A 84 -16.92 4.70 -1.62
C GLN A 84 -16.48 3.52 -0.75
N THR A 85 -16.20 2.38 -1.39
CA THR A 85 -15.50 1.27 -0.72
C THR A 85 -14.02 1.65 -0.48
N PRO A 86 -13.31 0.99 0.44
CA PRO A 86 -11.89 1.27 0.67
C PRO A 86 -11.03 1.20 -0.59
N GLY A 87 -11.28 0.23 -1.49
CA GLY A 87 -10.60 0.13 -2.78
C GLY A 87 -10.91 1.29 -3.72
N GLN A 88 -12.18 1.70 -3.82
CA GLN A 88 -12.60 2.85 -4.62
C GLN A 88 -12.00 4.16 -4.08
N GLN A 89 -11.98 4.32 -2.76
CA GLN A 89 -11.35 5.48 -2.12
C GLN A 89 -9.85 5.52 -2.44
N ALA A 90 -9.15 4.39 -2.35
CA ALA A 90 -7.73 4.32 -2.70
C ALA A 90 -7.47 4.74 -4.16
N GLN A 91 -8.34 4.32 -5.09
CA GLN A 91 -8.24 4.71 -6.49
C GLN A 91 -8.45 6.23 -6.68
N SER A 92 -9.47 6.80 -6.05
CA SER A 92 -9.76 8.24 -6.11
C SER A 92 -8.61 9.07 -5.53
N GLU A 93 -8.02 8.63 -4.42
CA GLU A 93 -6.86 9.26 -3.80
C GLU A 93 -5.61 9.16 -4.69
N GLY A 94 -5.42 8.05 -5.40
CA GLY A 94 -4.36 7.90 -6.40
C GLY A 94 -4.47 8.91 -7.56
N MET A 95 -5.70 9.11 -8.06
CA MET A 95 -5.95 10.15 -9.09
C MET A 95 -5.69 11.55 -8.57
N LEU A 96 -6.06 11.84 -7.33
CA LEU A 96 -5.79 13.14 -6.68
C LEU A 96 -4.28 13.35 -6.50
N SER A 97 -3.53 12.34 -6.09
CA SER A 97 -2.06 12.38 -5.95
C SER A 97 -1.40 12.70 -7.30
N ALA A 98 -1.85 12.07 -8.39
CA ALA A 98 -1.32 12.33 -9.73
C ALA A 98 -1.62 13.77 -10.21
N ALA A 99 -2.82 14.28 -9.94
CA ALA A 99 -3.18 15.66 -10.27
C ALA A 99 -2.38 16.67 -9.46
N LEU A 100 -2.20 16.41 -8.15
CA LEU A 100 -1.39 17.25 -7.26
C LEU A 100 0.09 17.27 -7.69
N GLY A 101 0.65 16.15 -8.10
CA GLY A 101 2.02 16.09 -8.64
C GLY A 101 2.21 17.00 -9.85
N ARG A 102 1.23 17.04 -10.78
CA ARG A 102 1.26 17.98 -11.91
C ARG A 102 1.18 19.43 -11.47
N LEU A 103 0.32 19.76 -10.49
CA LEU A 103 0.21 21.12 -9.96
C LEU A 103 1.52 21.59 -9.32
N ILE A 104 2.20 20.72 -8.56
CA ILE A 104 3.50 21.03 -7.95
C ILE A 104 4.56 21.27 -9.03
N ALA A 105 4.60 20.44 -10.09
CA ALA A 105 5.51 20.63 -11.21
C ALA A 105 5.30 21.98 -11.93
N VAL A 106 4.03 22.39 -12.11
CA VAL A 106 3.70 23.72 -12.64
C VAL A 106 4.19 24.82 -11.70
N ALA A 107 4.00 24.68 -10.39
CA ALA A 107 4.42 25.66 -9.40
C ALA A 107 5.94 25.92 -9.42
N GLU A 108 6.74 24.93 -9.81
CA GLU A 108 8.20 25.09 -9.97
C GLU A 108 8.60 26.12 -11.05
N ALA A 109 7.74 26.35 -12.03
CA ALA A 109 7.95 27.33 -13.10
C ALA A 109 7.69 28.78 -12.64
N TYR A 110 7.13 28.98 -11.44
CA TYR A 110 6.80 30.30 -10.87
C TYR A 110 7.68 30.63 -9.66
N PRO A 111 8.81 31.36 -9.83
CA PRO A 111 9.77 31.64 -8.76
C PRO A 111 9.16 32.37 -7.55
N ASP A 112 8.24 33.30 -7.80
CA ASP A 112 7.57 34.08 -6.74
C ASP A 112 6.67 33.20 -5.88
N LEU A 113 5.99 32.22 -6.46
CA LEU A 113 5.19 31.22 -5.75
C LEU A 113 6.11 30.30 -4.92
N LYS A 114 7.21 29.86 -5.49
CA LYS A 114 8.20 29.01 -4.80
C LYS A 114 8.82 29.72 -3.59
N ALA A 115 9.00 31.04 -3.67
CA ALA A 115 9.50 31.87 -2.57
C ALA A 115 8.42 32.18 -1.51
N ASN A 116 7.15 31.86 -1.76
CA ASN A 116 6.06 32.15 -0.85
C ASN A 116 6.08 31.19 0.35
N GLN A 117 6.18 31.77 1.57
CA GLN A 117 6.26 30.99 2.81
C GLN A 117 5.00 30.14 3.08
N ASN A 118 3.82 30.64 2.72
CA ASN A 118 2.56 29.89 2.90
C ASN A 118 2.51 28.66 1.98
N PHE A 119 3.00 28.80 0.73
CA PHE A 119 3.09 27.67 -0.20
C PHE A 119 4.05 26.60 0.34
N ALA A 120 5.23 26.98 0.80
CA ALA A 120 6.19 26.04 1.39
C ALA A 120 5.64 25.37 2.66
N ALA A 121 4.94 26.11 3.51
CA ALA A 121 4.30 25.55 4.71
C ALA A 121 3.21 24.54 4.35
N LEU A 122 2.37 24.81 3.34
CA LEU A 122 1.33 23.89 2.85
C LEU A 122 1.94 22.63 2.23
N GLN A 123 3.02 22.73 1.47
CA GLN A 123 3.74 21.56 0.95
C GLN A 123 4.30 20.67 2.06
N ASN A 124 4.92 21.25 3.09
CA ASN A 124 5.44 20.52 4.23
C ASN A 124 4.32 19.80 5.00
N GLU A 125 3.19 20.48 5.20
CA GLU A 125 2.04 19.91 5.90
C GLU A 125 1.37 18.79 5.08
N LEU A 126 1.31 18.93 3.74
CA LEU A 126 0.86 17.86 2.85
C LEU A 126 1.78 16.64 2.93
N THR A 127 3.09 16.82 2.89
CA THR A 127 4.07 15.74 3.04
C THR A 127 3.88 15.02 4.39
N SER A 128 3.76 15.77 5.49
CA SER A 128 3.49 15.21 6.81
C SER A 128 2.16 14.41 6.85
N THR A 129 1.13 14.92 6.18
CA THR A 129 -0.19 14.26 6.09
C THR A 129 -0.11 12.97 5.26
N GLU A 130 0.67 12.94 4.16
CA GLU A 130 0.93 11.72 3.39
C GLU A 130 1.59 10.62 4.25
N ASP A 131 2.58 10.97 5.06
CA ASP A 131 3.25 10.03 5.96
C ASP A 131 2.27 9.45 6.99
N ARG A 132 1.34 10.28 7.51
CA ARG A 132 0.28 9.84 8.42
C ARG A 132 -0.72 8.93 7.72
N ILE A 133 -1.16 9.27 6.51
CA ILE A 133 -2.03 8.42 5.69
C ILE A 133 -1.35 7.07 5.41
N ALA A 134 -0.07 7.08 5.02
CA ALA A 134 0.67 5.85 4.78
C ALA A 134 0.78 4.97 6.03
N SER A 135 0.94 5.57 7.21
CA SER A 135 0.97 4.86 8.49
C SER A 135 -0.40 4.30 8.86
N ALA A 136 -1.47 5.10 8.73
CA ALA A 136 -2.85 4.69 8.99
C ALA A 136 -3.28 3.57 8.01
N ARG A 137 -2.90 3.64 6.73
CA ARG A 137 -3.12 2.59 5.72
C ARG A 137 -2.49 1.27 6.13
N ARG A 138 -1.23 1.29 6.55
CA ARG A 138 -0.54 0.06 7.03
C ARG A 138 -1.27 -0.55 8.22
N TYR A 139 -1.69 0.27 9.18
CA TYR A 139 -2.41 -0.17 10.36
C TYR A 139 -3.79 -0.75 10.00
N TYR A 140 -4.55 -0.07 9.13
CA TYR A 140 -5.83 -0.55 8.62
C TYR A 140 -5.69 -1.91 7.92
N ASN A 141 -4.77 -2.02 6.95
CA ASN A 141 -4.57 -3.23 6.19
C ASN A 141 -4.08 -4.41 7.05
N ALA A 142 -3.31 -4.15 8.12
CA ALA A 142 -2.95 -5.17 9.09
C ALA A 142 -4.18 -5.71 9.84
N ASN A 143 -5.08 -4.84 10.31
CA ASN A 143 -6.32 -5.25 10.98
C ASN A 143 -7.29 -5.98 10.03
N VAL A 144 -7.41 -5.53 8.78
CA VAL A 144 -8.19 -6.22 7.73
C VAL A 144 -7.65 -7.64 7.52
N ARG A 145 -6.33 -7.80 7.38
CA ARG A 145 -5.70 -9.11 7.23
C ARG A 145 -6.02 -10.02 8.39
N GLU A 146 -5.92 -9.53 9.62
CA GLU A 146 -6.23 -10.30 10.83
C GLU A 146 -7.70 -10.73 10.90
N LEU A 147 -8.63 -9.83 10.54
CA LEU A 147 -10.05 -10.16 10.47
C LEU A 147 -10.31 -11.20 9.39
N ASN A 148 -9.84 -10.95 8.16
CA ASN A 148 -10.05 -11.82 7.02
C ASN A 148 -9.48 -13.23 7.28
N THR A 149 -8.29 -13.33 7.87
CA THR A 149 -7.71 -14.62 8.30
C THR A 149 -8.65 -15.35 9.26
N LYS A 150 -9.21 -14.67 10.25
CA LYS A 150 -10.16 -15.28 11.22
C LYS A 150 -11.47 -15.71 10.54
N VAL A 151 -11.95 -14.95 9.58
CA VAL A 151 -13.18 -15.26 8.81
C VAL A 151 -12.99 -16.50 7.92
N GLU A 152 -11.78 -16.73 7.42
CA GLU A 152 -11.45 -17.82 6.49
C GLU A 152 -10.93 -19.08 7.17
N THR A 153 -10.32 -18.98 8.34
CA THR A 153 -9.65 -20.11 9.02
C THR A 153 -10.64 -20.99 9.75
N VAL A 154 -10.44 -22.32 9.64
CA VAL A 154 -11.19 -23.33 10.42
C VAL A 154 -10.63 -23.33 11.85
N PRO A 155 -11.48 -23.43 12.87
CA PRO A 155 -12.94 -23.60 12.83
C PRO A 155 -13.73 -22.27 12.94
N SER A 156 -13.07 -21.11 12.99
CA SER A 156 -13.74 -19.80 13.19
C SER A 156 -14.62 -19.37 12.01
N ASN A 157 -14.36 -19.88 10.81
CA ASN A 157 -15.17 -19.63 9.60
C ASN A 157 -16.63 -20.10 9.75
N PHE A 158 -16.90 -21.18 10.49
CA PHE A 158 -18.27 -21.63 10.76
C PHE A 158 -19.04 -20.60 11.58
N VAL A 159 -18.40 -20.02 12.62
CA VAL A 159 -19.01 -18.97 13.43
C VAL A 159 -19.18 -17.70 12.59
N ALA A 160 -18.18 -17.31 11.81
CA ALA A 160 -18.27 -16.16 10.93
C ALA A 160 -19.43 -16.27 9.94
N GLY A 161 -19.60 -17.45 9.31
CA GLY A 161 -20.70 -17.74 8.40
C GLY A 161 -22.08 -17.68 9.09
N MET A 162 -22.20 -18.26 10.28
CA MET A 162 -23.45 -18.26 11.07
C MET A 162 -23.93 -16.84 11.41
N PHE A 163 -23.01 -15.92 11.72
CA PHE A 163 -23.33 -14.54 12.08
C PHE A 163 -23.12 -13.55 10.94
N ASN A 164 -22.95 -14.04 9.69
CA ASN A 164 -22.77 -13.22 8.49
C ASN A 164 -21.64 -12.17 8.63
N ILE A 165 -20.54 -12.53 9.30
CA ILE A 165 -19.33 -11.70 9.39
C ILE A 165 -18.54 -11.96 8.11
N LYS A 166 -18.47 -10.93 7.24
CA LYS A 166 -17.80 -11.00 5.94
C LYS A 166 -16.37 -10.48 6.04
N ARG A 167 -15.62 -10.72 4.98
CA ARG A 167 -14.32 -10.12 4.75
C ARG A 167 -14.45 -8.62 4.54
N GLU A 168 -13.43 -7.88 4.95
CA GLU A 168 -13.29 -6.45 4.67
C GLU A 168 -12.28 -6.22 3.55
N GLU A 169 -12.47 -5.14 2.80
CA GLU A 169 -11.63 -4.74 1.68
C GLU A 169 -10.35 -4.05 2.17
N TYR A 170 -9.24 -4.24 1.45
CA TYR A 170 -8.00 -3.51 1.70
C TYR A 170 -8.08 -2.10 1.12
N PHE A 171 -7.38 -1.16 1.75
CA PHE A 171 -7.15 0.18 1.22
C PHE A 171 -5.88 0.14 0.36
N GLU A 172 -6.01 -0.36 -0.86
CA GLU A 172 -4.93 -0.53 -1.83
C GLU A 172 -5.45 -0.20 -3.24
N VAL A 173 -4.58 0.38 -4.06
CA VAL A 173 -4.86 0.53 -5.50
C VAL A 173 -4.53 -0.82 -6.16
N GLU A 174 -5.54 -1.50 -6.69
CA GLU A 174 -5.30 -2.75 -7.42
C GLU A 174 -4.47 -2.46 -8.67
N GLY A 175 -3.33 -3.12 -8.80
CA GLY A 175 -2.55 -3.24 -10.03
C GLY A 175 -1.32 -2.32 -10.17
N ALA A 176 -1.29 -1.12 -9.62
CA ALA A 176 -0.23 -0.14 -9.94
C ALA A 176 1.07 -0.29 -9.13
N GLU A 177 1.03 -0.90 -7.95
CA GLU A 177 2.20 -1.05 -7.08
C GLU A 177 2.83 -2.46 -7.09
N ARG A 178 2.29 -3.40 -7.88
CA ARG A 178 2.79 -4.78 -7.96
C ARG A 178 3.75 -5.03 -9.12
N ASP A 179 3.82 -4.12 -10.08
CA ASP A 179 4.86 -4.24 -11.09
C ASP A 179 6.21 -3.99 -10.41
N PRO A 180 7.12 -5.00 -10.39
CA PRO A 180 8.46 -4.76 -9.89
C PRO A 180 9.04 -3.62 -10.71
N VAL A 181 9.49 -2.57 -10.04
CA VAL A 181 10.27 -1.51 -10.68
C VAL A 181 11.40 -2.23 -11.39
N LYS A 182 11.31 -2.36 -12.73
CA LYS A 182 12.44 -2.78 -13.54
C LYS A 182 13.45 -1.65 -13.41
N VAL A 183 14.34 -1.79 -12.44
CA VAL A 183 15.54 -0.98 -12.38
C VAL A 183 16.39 -1.49 -13.55
N ASP A 184 16.22 -0.86 -14.69
CA ASP A 184 17.14 -1.01 -15.81
C ASP A 184 18.42 -0.28 -15.36
N PHE A 185 19.35 -1.04 -14.85
CA PHE A 185 20.74 -0.60 -14.73
C PHE A 185 21.27 -0.59 -16.17
N GLY A 186 20.74 0.33 -17.00
CA GLY A 186 21.21 0.53 -18.37
C GLY A 186 22.70 0.33 -18.37
N GLN A 187 23.20 -0.56 -19.20
CA GLN A 187 24.64 -0.74 -19.39
C GLN A 187 25.18 0.66 -19.72
N SER A 188 25.66 1.33 -18.69
CA SER A 188 26.44 2.54 -18.85
C SER A 188 27.68 2.09 -19.59
N ASN A 189 27.63 2.14 -20.93
CA ASN A 189 28.83 2.15 -21.75
C ASN A 189 29.62 3.43 -21.39
N TYR A 190 30.16 3.44 -20.17
CA TYR A 190 31.24 4.32 -19.83
C TYR A 190 32.45 3.79 -20.58
N ASN A 191 32.57 4.20 -21.86
CA ASN A 191 33.80 4.12 -22.61
C ASN A 191 34.77 5.14 -21.98
N ILE A 192 35.28 4.79 -20.79
CA ILE A 192 36.36 5.53 -20.16
C ILE A 192 37.62 5.11 -20.94
N PRO A 193 38.23 6.00 -21.73
CA PRO A 193 39.49 5.65 -22.39
C PRO A 193 40.51 5.30 -21.29
N PRO A 194 41.26 4.22 -21.42
CA PRO A 194 42.26 3.84 -20.45
C PRO A 194 43.27 4.96 -20.26
N PRO A 195 43.74 5.22 -19.02
CA PRO A 195 44.75 6.26 -18.82
C PRO A 195 46.00 5.96 -19.68
N ALA A 196 46.55 7.03 -20.23
CA ALA A 196 47.74 6.92 -21.09
C ALA A 196 48.87 6.16 -20.34
N GLY A 197 49.27 5.02 -20.88
CA GLY A 197 50.29 4.13 -20.29
C GLY A 197 49.80 2.79 -19.75
N TYR A 198 48.49 2.48 -19.83
CA TYR A 198 47.97 1.19 -19.42
C TYR A 198 48.13 0.15 -20.58
N ASN A 199 49.09 -0.75 -20.43
CA ASN A 199 49.21 -1.95 -21.29
C ASN A 199 48.29 -3.02 -20.73
N ALA A 200 47.15 -3.26 -21.37
CA ALA A 200 46.25 -4.35 -21.01
C ALA A 200 47.00 -5.70 -21.13
N PRO A 201 46.85 -6.63 -20.16
CA PRO A 201 47.33 -7.99 -20.36
C PRO A 201 46.65 -8.61 -21.58
N GLN A 202 47.48 -9.18 -22.50
CA GLN A 202 46.94 -9.88 -23.66
C GLN A 202 46.11 -11.08 -23.24
N ASP A 203 44.93 -11.21 -23.82
CA ASP A 203 43.96 -12.26 -23.63
C ASP A 203 44.57 -13.64 -23.42
N THR A 204 44.51 -14.15 -22.22
CA THR A 204 44.46 -15.59 -21.99
C THR A 204 42.99 -16.00 -22.13
N ALA A 205 42.74 -16.89 -23.09
CA ALA A 205 41.43 -17.43 -23.41
C ALA A 205 40.59 -17.75 -22.13
N PRO A 206 39.26 -17.50 -22.13
CA PRO A 206 38.44 -17.75 -20.95
C PRO A 206 38.54 -19.22 -20.56
N ALA A 207 38.91 -19.47 -19.29
CA ALA A 207 38.92 -20.80 -18.70
C ALA A 207 37.52 -21.42 -18.88
N GLN A 208 37.47 -22.55 -19.61
CA GLN A 208 36.24 -23.31 -19.76
C GLN A 208 35.81 -23.83 -18.38
N ILE A 209 34.68 -23.35 -17.88
CA ILE A 209 34.07 -23.90 -16.69
C ILE A 209 33.65 -25.33 -17.01
N PRO A 210 34.11 -26.35 -16.25
CA PRO A 210 33.69 -27.73 -16.47
C PRO A 210 32.19 -27.86 -16.29
N THR A 211 31.49 -28.41 -17.28
CA THR A 211 30.08 -28.73 -17.16
C THR A 211 29.88 -29.78 -16.05
N PRO A 212 28.88 -29.63 -15.13
CA PRO A 212 28.62 -30.63 -14.15
C PRO A 212 28.17 -31.95 -14.81
N PRO A 213 28.56 -33.12 -14.29
CA PRO A 213 28.18 -34.43 -14.84
C PRO A 213 26.65 -34.61 -14.69
N PRO A 214 26.05 -35.38 -15.61
CA PRO A 214 24.61 -35.67 -15.56
C PRO A 214 24.26 -36.43 -14.30
N PRO A 215 23.05 -36.21 -13.72
CA PRO A 215 22.64 -36.86 -12.48
C PRO A 215 22.56 -38.39 -12.67
N GLY A 216 23.39 -39.15 -11.93
CA GLY A 216 23.33 -40.62 -11.92
C GLY A 216 24.67 -41.36 -12.00
N GLN A 217 25.83 -40.69 -12.16
CA GLN A 217 27.11 -41.42 -12.14
C GLN A 217 27.94 -41.03 -10.90
N LEU A 218 27.99 -41.95 -9.91
CA LEU A 218 28.92 -41.88 -8.80
C LEU A 218 30.33 -42.21 -9.30
N PRO A 219 31.36 -41.46 -8.88
CA PRO A 219 32.76 -41.80 -9.24
C PRO A 219 33.19 -43.10 -8.59
N PRO A 220 34.04 -43.95 -9.25
CA PRO A 220 34.53 -45.17 -8.65
C PRO A 220 35.44 -44.85 -7.45
N SER A 221 35.24 -45.59 -6.37
CA SER A 221 36.06 -45.55 -5.15
C SER A 221 37.50 -45.95 -5.52
N GLN A 222 38.45 -45.05 -5.26
CA GLN A 222 39.87 -45.41 -5.29
C GLN A 222 40.20 -46.09 -3.94
N GLY A 223 40.66 -47.34 -4.02
CA GLY A 223 41.24 -48.10 -2.89
C GLY A 223 42.66 -47.62 -2.60
#